data_5a9ede9331852c855aee83611ac348d6
#
_entry.id   5a9ede9331852c855aee83611ac348d6
#
_cell.length_a   1.000
_cell.length_b   1.000
_cell.length_c   1.000
_cell.angle_alpha   90.00
_cell.angle_beta   90.00
_cell.angle_gamma   90.00
#
_symmetry.space_group_name_H-M   'P 1'
#
loop_
_entity.id
_entity.type
_entity.pdbx_description
1 polymer ?
#
loop_
_entity_poly.entity_id
_entity_poly.type
_entity_poly.pdbx_seq_one_letter_code
_entity_poly.pdbx_strand_id
1 'polypeptide(L)'
;MPLRIPARFVALLFMTALAVACAPRTDVAQRPPPGYVGDVAPRVAAVDWTQARPVTVQLSEFEFQPNRLTFERGTPYRLTLENRGNVAHTFTSEGFFKAIAVRRVTTPQGPVETPALVNLEIPAGQTDVVEFVPVQAGTYELACHEPLHSSFGMTGAITVR
;
A
#
# COMPACT_ATOMS: atom_id res chain seq x y z
N MET A 1 -72.24 41.45 31.75
CA MET A 1 -71.39 41.69 30.59
C MET A 1 -70.12 40.83 30.74
N PRO A 2 -69.99 39.71 30.07
CA PRO A 2 -68.72 38.89 30.12
C PRO A 2 -67.77 39.27 29.00
N LEU A 3 -66.53 39.51 29.40
CA LEU A 3 -65.42 39.88 28.58
C LEU A 3 -64.93 38.64 27.76
N ARG A 4 -64.90 38.71 26.46
CA ARG A 4 -64.40 37.66 25.57
C ARG A 4 -62.92 37.89 25.39
N ILE A 5 -62.11 36.92 25.80
CA ILE A 5 -60.67 36.86 25.53
C ILE A 5 -60.46 36.15 24.16
N PRO A 6 -59.72 36.72 23.21
CA PRO A 6 -59.41 36.02 21.93
C PRO A 6 -58.34 34.97 22.07
N ALA A 7 -58.58 33.80 21.52
CA ALA A 7 -57.63 32.70 21.45
C ALA A 7 -56.44 33.08 20.53
N ARG A 8 -55.25 33.10 21.11
CA ARG A 8 -54.01 33.24 20.38
C ARG A 8 -53.63 31.87 19.75
N PHE A 9 -53.69 31.81 18.47
CA PHE A 9 -53.13 30.67 17.72
C PHE A 9 -51.59 30.70 17.84
N VAL A 10 -51.03 29.72 18.56
CA VAL A 10 -49.60 29.45 18.58
C VAL A 10 -49.32 28.54 17.36
N ALA A 11 -48.76 29.12 16.32
CA ALA A 11 -48.27 28.37 15.18
C ALA A 11 -46.96 27.65 15.58
N LEU A 12 -47.05 26.32 15.75
CA LEU A 12 -45.89 25.49 15.99
C LEU A 12 -45.17 25.29 14.65
N LEU A 13 -44.04 25.99 14.42
CA LEU A 13 -43.14 25.72 13.28
C LEU A 13 -42.46 24.39 13.54
N PHE A 14 -42.83 23.35 12.82
CA PHE A 14 -42.08 22.12 12.71
C PHE A 14 -40.86 22.35 11.83
N MET A 15 -39.72 22.55 12.47
CA MET A 15 -38.42 22.57 11.78
C MET A 15 -38.04 21.11 11.47
N THR A 16 -38.35 20.66 10.25
CA THR A 16 -37.85 19.38 9.74
C THR A 16 -36.35 19.48 9.51
N ALA A 17 -35.55 18.92 10.44
CA ALA A 17 -34.13 18.74 10.26
C ALA A 17 -33.92 17.70 9.15
N LEU A 18 -33.44 18.17 7.97
CA LEU A 18 -32.94 17.28 6.91
C LEU A 18 -31.64 16.64 7.42
N ALA A 19 -31.74 15.42 7.91
CA ALA A 19 -30.56 14.60 8.16
C ALA A 19 -29.93 14.26 6.81
N VAL A 20 -28.85 14.96 6.42
CA VAL A 20 -27.98 14.56 5.33
C VAL A 20 -27.31 13.28 5.78
N ALA A 21 -27.87 12.13 5.41
CA ALA A 21 -27.23 10.86 5.53
C ALA A 21 -25.96 10.91 4.63
N CYS A 22 -24.79 10.99 5.25
CA CYS A 22 -23.53 10.66 4.56
C CYS A 22 -23.66 9.21 4.12
N ALA A 23 -24.04 8.98 2.87
CA ALA A 23 -23.89 7.68 2.24
C ALA A 23 -22.40 7.32 2.34
N PRO A 24 -22.04 6.08 2.76
CA PRO A 24 -20.66 5.63 2.67
C PRO A 24 -20.23 5.82 1.21
N ARG A 25 -19.15 6.59 1.02
CA ARG A 25 -18.49 6.63 -0.28
C ARG A 25 -18.11 5.19 -0.56
N THR A 26 -18.75 4.58 -1.54
CA THR A 26 -18.26 3.36 -2.14
C THR A 26 -16.88 3.71 -2.66
N ASP A 27 -15.84 3.21 -2.00
CA ASP A 27 -14.49 3.29 -2.50
C ASP A 27 -14.52 2.68 -3.89
N VAL A 28 -14.47 3.54 -4.91
CA VAL A 28 -14.15 3.12 -6.26
C VAL A 28 -12.72 2.62 -6.14
N ALA A 29 -12.54 1.29 -6.14
CA ALA A 29 -11.23 0.68 -6.14
C ALA A 29 -10.43 1.36 -7.24
N GLN A 30 -9.47 2.20 -6.85
CA GLN A 30 -8.73 3.00 -7.80
C GLN A 30 -7.98 2.03 -8.71
N ARG A 31 -8.35 2.04 -9.99
CA ARG A 31 -7.69 1.18 -10.98
C ARG A 31 -6.19 1.54 -10.98
N PRO A 32 -5.30 0.54 -10.91
CA PRO A 32 -3.88 0.81 -11.02
C PRO A 32 -3.56 1.63 -12.27
N PRO A 33 -2.55 2.50 -12.24
CA PRO A 33 -2.08 3.24 -13.40
C PRO A 33 -1.71 2.33 -14.58
N PRO A 34 -1.68 2.82 -15.82
CA PRO A 34 -1.22 2.04 -16.97
C PRO A 34 0.16 1.42 -16.73
N GLY A 35 0.32 0.16 -17.13
CA GLY A 35 1.56 -0.61 -16.96
C GLY A 35 1.61 -1.45 -15.68
N TYR A 36 0.75 -1.21 -14.70
CA TYR A 36 0.61 -2.08 -13.55
C TYR A 36 -0.34 -3.26 -13.83
N VAL A 37 -0.21 -4.33 -13.02
CA VAL A 37 -1.15 -5.46 -13.05
C VAL A 37 -2.56 -4.96 -12.80
N GLY A 38 -3.45 -5.11 -13.78
CA GLY A 38 -4.81 -4.56 -13.73
C GLY A 38 -5.83 -5.39 -12.94
N ASP A 39 -5.57 -6.70 -12.79
CA ASP A 39 -6.46 -7.70 -12.17
C ASP A 39 -5.92 -8.15 -10.80
N VAL A 40 -5.58 -7.20 -9.94
CA VAL A 40 -4.98 -7.45 -8.62
C VAL A 40 -5.90 -8.29 -7.73
N ALA A 41 -7.16 -7.89 -7.56
CA ALA A 41 -8.09 -8.53 -6.63
C ALA A 41 -8.31 -10.03 -6.88
N PRO A 42 -8.59 -10.51 -8.11
CA PRO A 42 -8.74 -11.92 -8.36
C PRO A 42 -7.43 -12.70 -8.14
N ARG A 43 -6.25 -12.13 -8.43
CA ARG A 43 -4.96 -12.79 -8.18
C ARG A 43 -4.66 -12.94 -6.70
N VAL A 44 -4.94 -11.91 -5.93
CA VAL A 44 -4.79 -11.92 -4.46
C VAL A 44 -5.77 -12.93 -3.82
N ALA A 45 -6.99 -13.03 -4.35
CA ALA A 45 -7.99 -13.98 -3.84
C ALA A 45 -7.71 -15.44 -4.23
N ALA A 46 -6.95 -15.69 -5.29
CA ALA A 46 -6.69 -17.03 -5.82
C ALA A 46 -5.63 -17.83 -5.04
N VAL A 47 -4.91 -17.22 -4.11
CA VAL A 47 -3.80 -17.85 -3.39
C VAL A 47 -4.10 -18.06 -1.90
N ASP A 48 -3.49 -19.09 -1.33
CA ASP A 48 -3.55 -19.35 0.12
C ASP A 48 -2.46 -18.54 0.84
N TRP A 49 -2.86 -17.49 1.53
CA TRP A 49 -1.94 -16.61 2.27
C TRP A 49 -1.33 -17.26 3.51
N THR A 50 -1.85 -18.40 3.98
CA THR A 50 -1.21 -19.16 5.06
C THR A 50 0.09 -19.80 4.59
N GLN A 51 0.24 -19.98 3.27
CA GLN A 51 1.41 -20.52 2.60
C GLN A 51 2.34 -19.43 2.05
N ALA A 52 2.12 -18.16 2.40
CA ALA A 52 2.96 -17.06 1.93
C ALA A 52 4.42 -17.27 2.38
N ARG A 53 5.33 -17.28 1.40
CA ARG A 53 6.76 -17.47 1.66
C ARG A 53 7.38 -16.22 2.25
N PRO A 54 8.03 -16.30 3.42
CA PRO A 54 8.70 -15.16 4.01
C PRO A 54 10.03 -14.88 3.28
N VAL A 55 10.31 -13.61 3.05
CA VAL A 55 11.59 -13.11 2.56
C VAL A 55 11.92 -11.85 3.35
N THR A 56 13.14 -11.74 3.85
CA THR A 56 13.61 -10.53 4.55
C THR A 56 14.76 -9.91 3.78
N VAL A 57 14.71 -8.58 3.63
CA VAL A 57 15.80 -7.77 3.11
C VAL A 57 16.17 -6.75 4.18
N GLN A 58 17.42 -6.74 4.57
CA GLN A 58 17.97 -5.70 5.42
C GLN A 58 18.50 -4.56 4.56
N LEU A 59 18.27 -3.34 4.97
CA LEU A 59 18.75 -2.12 4.35
C LEU A 59 19.74 -1.45 5.31
N SER A 60 20.90 -1.09 4.82
CA SER A 60 21.92 -0.33 5.54
C SER A 60 22.71 0.55 4.56
N GLU A 61 23.63 1.38 5.08
CA GLU A 61 24.50 2.23 4.26
C GLU A 61 25.61 1.35 3.64
N PHE A 62 25.69 1.13 2.38
CA PHE A 62 24.91 1.42 1.19
C PHE A 62 24.55 0.11 0.52
N GLU A 63 23.77 -0.74 1.14
CA GLU A 63 23.49 -2.08 0.64
C GLU A 63 22.07 -2.58 0.94
N PHE A 64 21.62 -3.50 0.10
CA PHE A 64 20.51 -4.40 0.37
C PHE A 64 21.09 -5.79 0.67
N GLN A 65 20.63 -6.44 1.72
CA GLN A 65 21.07 -7.79 2.06
C GLN A 65 19.87 -8.76 2.22
N PRO A 66 19.66 -9.71 1.30
CA PRO A 66 20.39 -9.88 0.04
C PRO A 66 20.05 -8.79 -1.00
N ASN A 67 20.98 -8.52 -1.93
CA ASN A 67 20.77 -7.60 -3.05
C ASN A 67 20.27 -8.29 -4.33
N ARG A 68 20.13 -9.62 -4.31
CA ARG A 68 19.54 -10.42 -5.39
C ARG A 68 18.39 -11.23 -4.84
N LEU A 69 17.19 -10.97 -5.37
CA LEU A 69 15.97 -11.63 -4.96
C LEU A 69 15.44 -12.49 -6.10
N THR A 70 14.83 -13.62 -5.77
CA THR A 70 14.17 -14.47 -6.76
C THR A 70 12.80 -14.86 -6.25
N PHE A 71 11.77 -14.64 -7.08
CA PHE A 71 10.39 -14.96 -6.79
C PHE A 71 9.79 -15.84 -7.89
N GLU A 72 8.91 -16.77 -7.49
CA GLU A 72 8.16 -17.64 -8.39
C GLU A 72 6.79 -17.01 -8.71
N ARG A 73 6.39 -16.96 -9.97
CA ARG A 73 5.08 -16.47 -10.37
C ARG A 73 3.95 -17.24 -9.70
N GLY A 74 2.89 -16.53 -9.32
CA GLY A 74 1.70 -17.11 -8.71
C GLY A 74 1.88 -17.57 -7.27
N THR A 75 3.08 -17.47 -6.70
CA THR A 75 3.34 -17.83 -5.31
C THR A 75 3.15 -16.59 -4.43
N PRO A 76 2.40 -16.67 -3.31
CA PRO A 76 2.28 -15.55 -2.37
C PRO A 76 3.57 -15.37 -1.57
N TYR A 77 3.97 -14.11 -1.39
CA TYR A 77 5.14 -13.73 -0.59
C TYR A 77 4.79 -12.70 0.47
N ARG A 78 5.55 -12.76 1.57
CA ARG A 78 5.62 -11.73 2.60
C ARG A 78 7.06 -11.22 2.65
N LEU A 79 7.29 -10.07 2.03
CA LEU A 79 8.59 -9.39 1.99
C LEU A 79 8.68 -8.43 3.16
N THR A 80 9.63 -8.68 4.06
CA THR A 80 9.97 -7.80 5.19
C THR A 80 11.19 -6.96 4.82
N LEU A 81 11.05 -5.65 4.91
CA LEU A 81 12.11 -4.67 4.65
C LEU A 81 12.52 -4.06 5.97
N GLU A 82 13.70 -4.42 6.47
CA GLU A 82 14.22 -3.95 7.77
C GLU A 82 15.30 -2.90 7.55
N ASN A 83 15.04 -1.64 7.86
CA ASN A 83 16.09 -0.63 7.85
C ASN A 83 16.91 -0.71 9.15
N ARG A 84 18.12 -1.21 9.03
CA ARG A 84 19.11 -1.30 10.12
C ARG A 84 20.14 -0.19 10.08
N GLY A 85 20.03 0.72 9.11
CA GLY A 85 20.88 1.90 8.99
C GLY A 85 20.45 3.04 9.90
N ASN A 86 21.20 4.13 9.81
CA ASN A 86 21.02 5.33 10.63
C ASN A 86 20.24 6.43 9.88
N VAL A 87 19.97 6.24 8.60
CA VAL A 87 19.20 7.14 7.76
C VAL A 87 18.06 6.41 7.08
N ALA A 88 17.13 7.13 6.46
CA ALA A 88 16.08 6.53 5.65
C ALA A 88 16.69 5.88 4.39
N HIS A 89 16.10 4.79 3.94
CA HIS A 89 16.42 4.13 2.69
C HIS A 89 15.16 3.89 1.87
N THR A 90 15.30 3.85 0.54
CA THR A 90 14.19 3.48 -0.32
C THR A 90 14.44 2.10 -0.95
N PHE A 91 13.38 1.27 -0.96
CA PHE A 91 13.34 0.07 -1.76
C PHE A 91 12.55 0.39 -3.02
N THR A 92 13.27 0.69 -4.12
CA THR A 92 12.69 1.15 -5.38
C THR A 92 13.00 0.17 -6.50
N SER A 93 11.94 -0.33 -7.12
CA SER A 93 12.01 -1.22 -8.29
C SER A 93 10.73 -1.05 -9.12
N GLU A 94 10.68 0.00 -9.93
CA GLU A 94 9.46 0.37 -10.67
C GLU A 94 8.94 -0.77 -11.55
N GLY A 95 9.83 -1.44 -12.26
CA GLY A 95 9.46 -2.58 -13.11
C GLY A 95 8.89 -3.76 -12.31
N PHE A 96 9.46 -4.06 -11.15
CA PHE A 96 8.96 -5.11 -10.27
C PHE A 96 7.60 -4.74 -9.67
N PHE A 97 7.42 -3.53 -9.21
CA PHE A 97 6.13 -3.08 -8.67
C PHE A 97 5.00 -3.11 -9.70
N LYS A 98 5.32 -2.87 -10.98
CA LYS A 98 4.38 -3.05 -12.09
C LYS A 98 4.05 -4.52 -12.37
N ALA A 99 4.93 -5.44 -12.01
CA ALA A 99 4.86 -6.87 -12.32
C ALA A 99 4.18 -7.72 -11.23
N ILE A 100 3.76 -7.13 -10.11
CA ILE A 100 3.19 -7.83 -8.96
C ILE A 100 1.75 -7.40 -8.66
N ALA A 101 0.97 -8.32 -8.08
CA ALA A 101 -0.32 -8.03 -7.48
C ALA A 101 -0.12 -7.83 -5.97
N VAL A 102 -0.21 -6.59 -5.50
CA VAL A 102 -0.04 -6.25 -4.08
C VAL A 102 -1.33 -6.52 -3.32
N ARG A 103 -1.25 -7.27 -2.23
CA ARG A 103 -2.34 -7.49 -1.29
C ARG A 103 -2.42 -6.37 -0.26
N ARG A 104 -1.28 -6.06 0.34
CA ARG A 104 -1.19 -5.11 1.46
C ARG A 104 0.25 -4.67 1.68
N VAL A 105 0.41 -3.41 2.08
CA VAL A 105 1.63 -2.89 2.70
C VAL A 105 1.31 -2.59 4.15
N THR A 106 2.16 -3.02 5.07
CA THR A 106 2.04 -2.73 6.50
C THR A 106 3.29 -2.01 6.96
N THR A 107 3.10 -0.85 7.55
CA THR A 107 4.15 -0.02 8.15
C THR A 107 3.96 0.05 9.67
N PRO A 108 4.91 0.57 10.45
CA PRO A 108 4.73 0.82 11.88
C PRO A 108 3.53 1.73 12.22
N GLN A 109 3.11 2.57 11.26
CA GLN A 109 1.96 3.46 11.40
C GLN A 109 0.64 2.78 11.03
N GLY A 110 0.69 1.56 10.54
CA GLY A 110 -0.47 0.76 10.15
C GLY A 110 -0.47 0.34 8.67
N PRO A 111 -1.55 -0.30 8.21
CA PRO A 111 -1.68 -0.72 6.83
C PRO A 111 -1.83 0.49 5.90
N VAL A 112 -1.17 0.41 4.75
CA VAL A 112 -1.26 1.39 3.67
C VAL A 112 -2.00 0.75 2.51
N GLU A 113 -3.11 1.35 2.10
CA GLU A 113 -3.82 0.97 0.89
C GLU A 113 -3.32 1.82 -0.28
N THR A 114 -2.75 1.16 -1.27
CA THR A 114 -2.29 1.81 -2.49
C THR A 114 -2.60 0.94 -3.70
N PRO A 115 -3.16 1.52 -4.76
CA PRO A 115 -3.43 0.77 -5.99
C PRO A 115 -2.15 0.44 -6.76
N ALA A 116 -1.05 1.11 -6.46
CA ALA A 116 0.23 0.93 -7.12
C ALA A 116 1.37 1.38 -6.20
N LEU A 117 2.40 0.55 -6.09
CA LEU A 117 3.65 0.93 -5.44
C LEU A 117 4.55 1.62 -6.46
N VAL A 118 5.18 2.71 -6.06
CA VAL A 118 6.22 3.40 -6.84
C VAL A 118 7.58 3.19 -6.18
N ASN A 119 7.64 3.45 -4.89
CA ASN A 119 8.77 3.19 -4.02
C ASN A 119 8.26 2.90 -2.60
N LEU A 120 9.12 2.35 -1.77
CA LEU A 120 8.89 2.22 -0.33
C LEU A 120 10.05 2.93 0.37
N GLU A 121 9.74 3.98 1.12
CA GLU A 121 10.69 4.66 2.00
C GLU A 121 10.57 4.05 3.39
N ILE A 122 11.66 3.52 3.89
CA ILE A 122 11.74 2.89 5.21
C ILE A 122 12.62 3.77 6.08
N PRO A 123 12.06 4.51 7.05
CA PRO A 123 12.84 5.32 7.99
C PRO A 123 13.83 4.49 8.80
N ALA A 124 14.89 5.13 9.31
CA ALA A 124 15.90 4.48 10.14
C ALA A 124 15.28 3.67 11.29
N GLY A 125 15.70 2.42 11.46
CA GLY A 125 15.24 1.52 12.50
C GLY A 125 13.80 0.99 12.33
N GLN A 126 13.11 1.31 11.22
CA GLN A 126 11.76 0.85 10.96
C GLN A 126 11.74 -0.40 10.06
N THR A 127 10.56 -1.02 10.02
CA THR A 127 10.32 -2.24 9.25
C THR A 127 8.97 -2.15 8.56
N ASP A 128 8.98 -2.35 7.25
CA ASP A 128 7.77 -2.45 6.42
C ASP A 128 7.59 -3.88 5.93
N VAL A 129 6.33 -4.28 5.71
CA VAL A 129 5.98 -5.60 5.19
C VAL A 129 5.09 -5.45 3.97
N VAL A 130 5.47 -6.10 2.87
CA VAL A 130 4.70 -6.14 1.62
C VAL A 130 4.21 -7.56 1.37
N GLU A 131 2.91 -7.74 1.25
CA GLU A 131 2.29 -9.00 0.84
C GLU A 131 1.87 -8.90 -0.63
N PHE A 132 2.38 -9.80 -1.47
CA PHE A 132 2.16 -9.73 -2.92
C PHE A 132 2.25 -11.09 -3.59
N VAL A 133 1.74 -11.14 -4.83
CA VAL A 133 1.88 -12.28 -5.75
C VAL A 133 2.60 -11.79 -7.01
N PRO A 134 3.78 -12.36 -7.37
CA PRO A 134 4.44 -12.05 -8.64
C PRO A 134 3.62 -12.54 -9.83
N VAL A 135 3.49 -11.71 -10.86
CA VAL A 135 2.63 -11.96 -12.02
C VAL A 135 3.42 -12.04 -13.34
N GLN A 136 4.32 -11.11 -13.57
CA GLN A 136 5.08 -11.03 -14.80
C GLN A 136 6.51 -11.52 -14.57
N ALA A 137 6.98 -12.45 -15.42
CA ALA A 137 8.38 -12.89 -15.39
C ALA A 137 9.30 -11.79 -15.93
N GLY A 138 10.51 -11.72 -15.39
CA GLY A 138 11.51 -10.75 -15.80
C GLY A 138 12.60 -10.57 -14.76
N THR A 139 13.59 -9.75 -15.12
CA THR A 139 14.62 -9.26 -14.19
C THR A 139 14.47 -7.74 -14.08
N TYR A 140 14.38 -7.26 -12.87
CA TYR A 140 14.08 -5.88 -12.55
C TYR A 140 15.21 -5.29 -11.70
N GLU A 141 15.57 -4.05 -11.98
CA GLU A 141 16.54 -3.32 -11.17
C GLU A 141 15.97 -2.98 -9.80
N LEU A 142 16.81 -3.03 -8.78
CA LEU A 142 16.54 -2.56 -7.44
C LEU A 142 17.56 -1.48 -7.10
N ALA A 143 17.10 -0.34 -6.58
CA ALA A 143 17.99 0.76 -6.16
C ALA A 143 17.41 1.51 -4.96
N CYS A 144 18.30 2.09 -4.17
CA CYS A 144 17.95 3.13 -3.22
C CYS A 144 18.04 4.49 -3.91
N HIS A 145 17.01 5.32 -3.82
CA HIS A 145 16.96 6.65 -4.44
C HIS A 145 17.30 7.78 -3.47
N GLU A 146 17.75 7.46 -2.25
CA GLU A 146 18.35 8.47 -1.40
C GLU A 146 19.61 9.06 -2.07
N PRO A 147 19.90 10.35 -1.87
CA PRO A 147 21.01 11.02 -2.52
C PRO A 147 22.33 10.28 -2.34
N LEU A 148 23.00 9.98 -3.47
CA LEU A 148 24.29 9.27 -3.56
C LEU A 148 24.28 7.78 -3.18
N HIS A 149 23.22 7.24 -2.58
CA HIS A 149 23.23 5.84 -2.12
C HIS A 149 23.44 4.83 -3.25
N SER A 150 22.73 4.97 -4.36
CA SER A 150 22.94 4.11 -5.53
C SER A 150 24.33 4.28 -6.15
N SER A 151 24.89 5.50 -6.11
CA SER A 151 26.26 5.77 -6.57
C SER A 151 27.32 5.10 -5.71
N PHE A 152 27.03 4.87 -4.43
CA PHE A 152 27.88 4.13 -3.51
C PHE A 152 27.60 2.62 -3.49
N GLY A 153 26.75 2.13 -4.39
CA GLY A 153 26.54 0.69 -4.58
C GLY A 153 25.23 0.14 -4.00
N MET A 154 24.35 0.97 -3.44
CA MET A 154 23.07 0.49 -2.92
C MET A 154 22.09 0.16 -4.06
N THR A 155 22.41 -0.93 -4.75
CA THR A 155 21.70 -1.47 -5.90
C THR A 155 21.55 -2.99 -5.80
N GLY A 156 20.63 -3.54 -6.58
CA GLY A 156 20.39 -4.98 -6.62
C GLY A 156 19.59 -5.40 -7.86
N ALA A 157 19.09 -6.62 -7.83
CA ALA A 157 18.23 -7.16 -8.87
C ALA A 157 17.15 -8.08 -8.30
N ILE A 158 15.97 -8.04 -8.90
CA ILE A 158 14.83 -8.89 -8.57
C ILE A 158 14.48 -9.71 -9.80
N THR A 159 14.51 -11.04 -9.69
CA THR A 159 14.13 -11.96 -10.77
C THR A 159 12.79 -12.60 -10.42
N VAL A 160 11.85 -12.58 -11.35
CA VAL A 160 10.58 -13.32 -11.30
C VAL A 160 10.61 -14.40 -12.40
N ARG A 161 10.40 -15.66 -12.05
CA ARG A 161 10.43 -16.81 -12.98
C ARG A 161 9.21 -17.71 -12.85
#